data_0d80f177b6de078042f6c2ff9a2613a3
#
_entry.id   0d80f177b6de078042f6c2ff9a2613a3
#
_cell.length_a   1.000
_cell.length_b   1.000
_cell.length_c   1.000
_cell.angle_alpha   90.00
_cell.angle_beta   90.00
_cell.angle_gamma   90.00
#
_symmetry.space_group_name_H-M   'P 1'
#
loop_
_entity.id
_entity.type
_entity.pdbx_description
1 polymer ?
#
loop_
_entity_poly.entity_id
_entity_poly.type
_entity_poly.pdbx_seq_one_letter_code
_entity_poly.pdbx_strand_id
1 'polypeptide(L)'
;MNYRRSVTHFLILGIVAMLAPGISYSTNGMNMIGYNPRSSGLGGADVALEGDCPACNPATLGGEARVNFSGGVALLHPPVNFQNGFFGPNDADSDENIYVAPYLEYAHRLNDSPWTLGLILWAQGGMGVDYDDVRTFTGSRDELYTNLQIARLIPTASYRVNDRLSLGASLQIGAVNMQSKLFPETYSAGPDGIPGSGDDFVGMHLRDVGGTGYAGRLGVFYRVSDRLNLGITYLSETNIRMDGGQLMLNLGIASVTYKAKLKGFALPREAEIGMSYMVSPMFRLVADIRWIDWASAVDEVTVRGSQPNLAVPIQTPELTFKLKWKEQWVYALGAEFVLKRKHILRFGFNHGANPVPNSYLSPLFPGHVEQHLTLGYGHSWNRFSLDLAWEHSLKNKATNRNPNPAENPFGPDSTVTVNPGNVLHLGLSYRF
;
A
#
# COMPACT_ATOMS: atom_id res chain seq x y z
N MET A 1 -3.43 12.56 36.21
CA MET A 1 -4.44 12.70 35.14
C MET A 1 -3.87 13.25 33.81
N ASN A 2 -2.66 13.82 33.80
CA ASN A 2 -2.04 14.41 32.60
C ASN A 2 -1.29 13.43 31.67
N TYR A 3 -0.93 12.24 32.18
CA TYR A 3 -0.14 11.26 31.40
C TYR A 3 -0.94 10.61 30.25
N ARG A 4 -2.23 10.33 30.48
CA ARG A 4 -3.11 9.74 29.43
C ARG A 4 -3.35 10.67 28.22
N ARG A 5 -3.45 11.97 28.47
CA ARG A 5 -3.62 12.95 27.36
C ARG A 5 -2.36 13.08 26.50
N SER A 6 -1.18 13.00 27.09
CA SER A 6 0.09 13.06 26.34
C SER A 6 0.27 11.86 25.41
N VAL A 7 0.01 10.64 25.88
CA VAL A 7 0.16 9.42 25.04
C VAL A 7 -0.80 9.43 23.86
N THR A 8 -2.06 9.84 24.07
CA THR A 8 -3.05 9.94 22.97
C THR A 8 -2.65 11.00 21.96
N HIS A 9 -2.10 12.14 22.40
CA HIS A 9 -1.61 13.17 21.48
C HIS A 9 -0.36 12.73 20.70
N PHE A 10 0.56 11.98 21.33
CA PHE A 10 1.73 11.42 20.64
C PHE A 10 1.34 10.36 19.61
N LEU A 11 0.36 9.50 19.90
CA LEU A 11 -0.16 8.51 18.96
C LEU A 11 -0.88 9.18 17.78
N ILE A 12 -1.72 10.18 18.04
CA ILE A 12 -2.40 10.95 17.00
C ILE A 12 -1.39 11.76 16.16
N LEU A 13 -0.38 12.39 16.78
CA LEU A 13 0.69 13.08 16.05
C LEU A 13 1.52 12.10 15.21
N GLY A 14 1.79 10.90 15.69
CA GLY A 14 2.49 9.85 14.93
C GLY A 14 1.70 9.41 13.69
N ILE A 15 0.40 9.17 13.82
CA ILE A 15 -0.48 8.83 12.69
C ILE A 15 -0.59 10.02 11.72
N VAL A 16 -0.77 11.25 12.24
CA VAL A 16 -0.83 12.47 11.41
C VAL A 16 0.51 12.75 10.72
N ALA A 17 1.65 12.48 11.37
CA ALA A 17 2.97 12.62 10.74
C ALA A 17 3.21 11.57 9.62
N MET A 18 2.59 10.39 9.71
CA MET A 18 2.60 9.40 8.62
C MET A 18 1.66 9.72 7.46
N LEU A 19 0.66 10.57 7.70
CA LEU A 19 -0.25 11.10 6.69
C LEU A 19 0.19 12.49 6.20
N ALA A 20 1.41 12.96 6.57
CA ALA A 20 2.01 14.13 5.93
C ALA A 20 2.18 13.89 4.42
N PRO A 21 2.08 14.92 3.57
CA PRO A 21 2.06 14.77 2.13
C PRO A 21 3.34 14.09 1.61
N GLY A 22 3.28 12.79 1.49
CA GLY A 22 4.22 11.91 0.83
C GLY A 22 3.38 10.88 0.11
N ILE A 23 3.51 10.79 -1.20
CA ILE A 23 2.76 9.85 -2.02
C ILE A 23 3.42 8.48 -1.86
N SER A 24 2.64 7.41 -1.78
CA SER A 24 3.12 6.05 -1.61
C SER A 24 3.04 5.28 -2.93
N TYR A 25 4.05 4.48 -3.21
CA TYR A 25 4.10 3.57 -4.36
C TYR A 25 3.94 2.14 -3.87
N SER A 26 3.15 1.37 -4.58
CA SER A 26 2.84 -0.01 -4.24
C SER A 26 3.41 -0.97 -5.26
N THR A 27 3.65 -2.19 -4.83
CA THR A 27 4.35 -3.21 -5.58
C THR A 27 3.54 -4.50 -5.73
N ASN A 28 2.72 -4.85 -4.74
CA ASN A 28 1.71 -5.90 -4.82
C ASN A 28 0.30 -5.27 -4.78
N GLY A 29 -0.15 -4.72 -5.92
CA GLY A 29 -1.34 -3.88 -5.99
C GLY A 29 -1.10 -2.54 -5.30
N MET A 30 -1.63 -2.30 -4.10
CA MET A 30 -1.39 -1.12 -3.26
C MET A 30 -0.54 -1.43 -2.01
N ASN A 31 0.01 -2.63 -1.88
CA ASN A 31 0.81 -3.06 -0.74
C ASN A 31 2.31 -3.05 -1.08
N MET A 32 3.17 -2.64 -0.15
CA MET A 32 4.60 -2.88 -0.23
C MET A 32 4.90 -4.38 -0.17
N ILE A 33 6.03 -4.83 -0.77
CA ILE A 33 6.39 -6.26 -0.74
C ILE A 33 6.77 -6.74 0.66
N GLY A 34 7.44 -5.89 1.45
CA GLY A 34 7.88 -6.20 2.81
C GLY A 34 7.55 -5.10 3.80
N TYR A 35 7.60 -5.38 5.08
CA TYR A 35 7.21 -4.50 6.18
C TYR A 35 8.37 -3.71 6.79
N ASN A 36 9.57 -4.26 6.71
CA ASN A 36 10.79 -3.67 7.24
C ASN A 36 11.97 -4.00 6.32
N PRO A 37 13.17 -3.43 6.50
CA PRO A 37 14.29 -3.68 5.60
C PRO A 37 14.72 -5.14 5.51
N ARG A 38 14.55 -5.94 6.57
CA ARG A 38 14.87 -7.36 6.54
C ARG A 38 13.89 -8.13 5.66
N SER A 39 12.60 -7.92 5.88
CA SER A 39 11.51 -8.49 5.08
C SER A 39 11.67 -8.12 3.60
N SER A 40 11.84 -6.81 3.30
CA SER A 40 12.04 -6.33 1.93
C SER A 40 13.28 -6.91 1.28
N GLY A 41 14.40 -7.01 2.01
CA GLY A 41 15.64 -7.62 1.51
C GLY A 41 15.53 -9.12 1.21
N LEU A 42 14.49 -9.79 1.69
CA LEU A 42 14.14 -11.19 1.43
C LEU A 42 12.98 -11.34 0.44
N GLY A 43 12.64 -10.26 -0.31
CA GLY A 43 11.53 -10.26 -1.26
C GLY A 43 10.15 -10.31 -0.62
N GLY A 44 10.01 -10.01 0.68
CA GLY A 44 8.77 -10.10 1.44
C GLY A 44 8.45 -11.51 1.94
N ALA A 45 9.41 -12.45 1.91
CA ALA A 45 9.26 -13.79 2.47
C ALA A 45 9.61 -13.77 3.97
N ASP A 46 8.61 -13.65 4.85
CA ASP A 46 8.83 -13.36 6.26
C ASP A 46 7.86 -14.03 7.24
N VAL A 47 6.78 -14.63 6.76
CA VAL A 47 5.69 -15.18 7.60
C VAL A 47 6.15 -16.30 8.55
N ALA A 48 7.27 -16.96 8.23
CA ALA A 48 7.90 -18.03 9.04
C ALA A 48 9.24 -17.61 9.69
N LEU A 49 9.55 -16.30 9.72
CA LEU A 49 10.74 -15.76 10.39
C LEU A 49 10.44 -15.40 11.84
N GLU A 50 11.05 -16.13 12.77
CA GLU A 50 10.89 -15.88 14.20
C GLU A 50 11.49 -14.53 14.59
N GLY A 51 10.74 -13.74 15.36
CA GLY A 51 11.21 -12.48 15.94
C GLY A 51 11.46 -11.33 14.97
N ASP A 52 10.82 -11.33 13.80
CA ASP A 52 11.17 -10.33 12.78
C ASP A 52 10.02 -9.43 12.36
N CYS A 53 8.85 -9.98 12.09
CA CYS A 53 7.76 -9.20 11.54
C CYS A 53 6.42 -9.50 12.20
N PRO A 54 6.10 -8.84 13.32
CA PRO A 54 4.80 -9.02 13.94
C PRO A 54 3.63 -8.46 13.13
N ALA A 55 3.89 -7.55 12.18
CA ALA A 55 2.89 -7.08 11.24
C ALA A 55 2.53 -8.14 10.20
N CYS A 56 3.47 -9.02 9.82
CA CYS A 56 3.26 -10.12 8.88
C CYS A 56 2.57 -11.30 9.56
N ASN A 57 3.16 -11.80 10.62
CA ASN A 57 2.64 -12.91 11.41
C ASN A 57 2.75 -12.59 12.92
N PRO A 58 1.64 -12.31 13.60
CA PRO A 58 1.64 -11.97 15.03
C PRO A 58 2.23 -13.07 15.92
N ALA A 59 2.24 -14.32 15.47
CA ALA A 59 2.79 -15.44 16.23
C ALA A 59 4.32 -15.43 16.31
N THR A 60 5.01 -14.73 15.39
CA THR A 60 6.49 -14.68 15.36
C THR A 60 7.09 -13.88 16.51
N LEU A 61 6.32 -12.97 17.14
CA LEU A 61 6.74 -12.26 18.36
C LEU A 61 7.14 -13.19 19.52
N GLY A 62 6.62 -14.41 19.55
CA GLY A 62 6.93 -15.37 20.62
C GLY A 62 8.41 -15.71 20.78
N GLY A 63 9.23 -15.46 19.74
CA GLY A 63 10.67 -15.66 19.74
C GLY A 63 11.52 -14.45 20.16
N GLU A 64 10.90 -13.29 20.38
CA GLU A 64 11.62 -12.05 20.65
C GLU A 64 12.38 -12.03 21.99
N ALA A 65 13.44 -11.22 22.01
CA ALA A 65 14.10 -10.81 23.22
C ALA A 65 13.13 -10.11 24.17
N ARG A 66 13.51 -9.94 25.45
CA ARG A 66 12.62 -9.40 26.48
C ARG A 66 11.95 -8.08 26.07
N VAL A 67 12.70 -7.17 25.44
CA VAL A 67 12.17 -5.91 24.89
C VAL A 67 12.94 -5.59 23.62
N ASN A 68 12.21 -5.27 22.57
CA ASN A 68 12.77 -4.82 21.30
C ASN A 68 12.08 -3.53 20.86
N PHE A 69 12.86 -2.58 20.35
CA PHE A 69 12.36 -1.39 19.69
C PHE A 69 13.03 -1.28 18.33
N SER A 70 12.25 -1.15 17.26
CA SER A 70 12.77 -0.92 15.92
C SER A 70 12.02 0.22 15.23
N GLY A 71 12.69 0.86 14.31
CA GLY A 71 12.09 1.89 13.48
C GLY A 71 12.94 2.17 12.26
N GLY A 72 12.28 2.66 11.22
CA GLY A 72 12.95 2.94 9.97
C GLY A 72 12.04 3.60 8.95
N VAL A 73 12.55 3.66 7.74
CA VAL A 73 11.91 4.34 6.63
C VAL A 73 12.21 3.63 5.32
N ALA A 74 11.22 3.58 4.43
CA ALA A 74 11.39 3.27 3.03
C ALA A 74 11.26 4.56 2.20
N LEU A 75 12.18 4.74 1.24
CA LEU A 75 12.18 5.83 0.26
C LEU A 75 11.88 5.22 -1.11
N LEU A 76 10.72 5.55 -1.68
CA LEU A 76 10.20 4.95 -2.89
C LEU A 76 10.25 5.95 -4.04
N HIS A 77 10.70 5.50 -5.21
CA HIS A 77 10.78 6.30 -6.43
C HIS A 77 10.20 5.51 -7.62
N PRO A 78 8.91 5.72 -7.96
CA PRO A 78 8.21 5.03 -9.04
C PRO A 78 8.18 5.88 -10.33
N PRO A 79 8.90 5.54 -11.37
CA PRO A 79 8.76 6.19 -12.65
C PRO A 79 7.58 5.56 -13.43
N VAL A 80 6.53 6.35 -13.69
CA VAL A 80 5.34 5.91 -14.43
C VAL A 80 5.15 6.79 -15.65
N ASN A 81 4.84 6.17 -16.80
CA ASN A 81 4.58 6.85 -18.06
C ASN A 81 3.17 6.49 -18.56
N PHE A 82 2.46 7.48 -19.04
CA PHE A 82 1.13 7.35 -19.63
C PHE A 82 1.15 7.77 -21.12
N GLN A 83 0.61 6.92 -21.99
CA GLN A 83 0.49 7.18 -23.42
C GLN A 83 -0.93 6.91 -23.89
N ASN A 84 -1.48 7.82 -24.70
CA ASN A 84 -2.67 7.55 -25.52
C ASN A 84 -2.64 8.36 -26.81
N GLY A 85 -3.47 7.98 -27.78
CA GLY A 85 -3.64 8.70 -29.05
C GLY A 85 -5.06 9.21 -29.28
N PHE A 86 -6.00 8.92 -28.39
CA PHE A 86 -7.43 9.18 -28.56
C PHE A 86 -7.76 10.67 -28.57
N PHE A 87 -7.09 11.46 -27.76
CA PHE A 87 -7.24 12.93 -27.71
C PHE A 87 -6.14 13.68 -28.47
N GLY A 88 -5.43 13.01 -29.37
CA GLY A 88 -4.15 13.40 -29.92
C GLY A 88 -3.01 12.73 -29.14
N PRO A 89 -1.77 12.75 -29.66
CA PRO A 89 -0.67 12.03 -29.05
C PRO A 89 -0.34 12.59 -27.65
N ASN A 90 -0.47 11.75 -26.65
CA ASN A 90 0.05 11.97 -25.30
C ASN A 90 1.19 10.98 -25.05
N ASP A 91 2.26 11.50 -24.45
CA ASP A 91 3.37 10.75 -23.90
C ASP A 91 3.86 11.54 -22.67
N ALA A 92 3.26 11.23 -21.50
CA ALA A 92 3.46 11.98 -20.27
C ALA A 92 4.10 11.10 -19.22
N ASP A 93 5.23 11.55 -18.69
CA ASP A 93 5.83 10.95 -17.50
C ASP A 93 5.19 11.55 -16.23
N SER A 94 4.95 10.71 -15.26
CA SER A 94 4.58 11.18 -13.92
C SER A 94 5.80 11.84 -13.28
N ASP A 95 5.58 12.93 -12.54
CA ASP A 95 6.64 13.60 -11.79
C ASP A 95 7.42 12.64 -10.91
N GLU A 96 8.74 12.81 -10.89
CA GLU A 96 9.68 11.99 -10.14
C GLU A 96 9.67 12.36 -8.65
N ASN A 97 8.60 12.00 -7.95
CA ASN A 97 8.46 12.25 -6.52
C ASN A 97 9.07 11.12 -5.68
N ILE A 98 9.76 11.48 -4.60
CA ILE A 98 10.24 10.52 -3.59
C ILE A 98 9.19 10.39 -2.49
N TYR A 99 8.76 9.17 -2.26
CA TYR A 99 7.75 8.85 -1.25
C TYR A 99 8.39 8.24 -0.02
N VAL A 100 7.92 8.66 1.16
CA VAL A 100 8.51 8.29 2.44
C VAL A 100 7.51 7.42 3.22
N ALA A 101 7.84 6.16 3.48
CA ALA A 101 7.03 5.22 4.24
C ALA A 101 7.74 4.82 5.55
N PRO A 102 7.45 5.45 6.68
CA PRO A 102 8.06 5.11 7.97
C PRO A 102 7.37 3.91 8.63
N TYR A 103 8.13 3.23 9.52
CA TYR A 103 7.59 2.27 10.45
C TYR A 103 8.22 2.43 11.83
N LEU A 104 7.47 2.05 12.87
CA LEU A 104 7.93 1.92 14.25
C LEU A 104 7.35 0.64 14.83
N GLU A 105 8.15 -0.07 15.60
CA GLU A 105 7.77 -1.31 16.22
C GLU A 105 8.31 -1.36 17.65
N TYR A 106 7.46 -1.77 18.56
CA TYR A 106 7.80 -2.09 19.94
C TYR A 106 7.28 -3.48 20.28
N ALA A 107 8.14 -4.35 20.81
CA ALA A 107 7.77 -5.66 21.30
C ALA A 107 8.27 -5.84 22.74
N HIS A 108 7.44 -6.44 23.59
CA HIS A 108 7.76 -6.69 24.99
C HIS A 108 7.26 -8.06 25.43
N ARG A 109 8.19 -8.95 25.77
CA ARG A 109 7.88 -10.21 26.41
C ARG A 109 7.62 -10.00 27.89
N LEU A 110 6.45 -10.37 28.35
CA LEU A 110 6.10 -10.29 29.78
C LEU A 110 6.95 -11.29 30.58
N ASN A 111 7.50 -10.83 31.70
CA ASN A 111 8.40 -11.63 32.55
C ASN A 111 7.74 -12.96 32.94
N ASP A 112 8.48 -14.05 32.79
CA ASP A 112 8.09 -15.42 33.15
C ASP A 112 6.72 -15.88 32.58
N SER A 113 6.24 -15.17 31.56
CA SER A 113 4.96 -15.43 30.91
C SER A 113 5.18 -15.95 29.48
N PRO A 114 4.27 -16.79 28.95
CA PRO A 114 4.27 -17.17 27.55
C PRO A 114 3.81 -16.04 26.60
N TRP A 115 3.38 -14.89 27.13
CA TRP A 115 2.87 -13.76 26.36
C TRP A 115 3.96 -12.78 25.95
N THR A 116 3.90 -12.37 24.69
CA THR A 116 4.64 -11.22 24.14
C THR A 116 3.64 -10.24 23.54
N LEU A 117 3.74 -8.97 23.92
CA LEU A 117 2.91 -7.90 23.39
C LEU A 117 3.71 -7.05 22.40
N GLY A 118 3.05 -6.55 21.38
CA GLY A 118 3.65 -5.67 20.38
C GLY A 118 2.73 -4.49 20.03
N LEU A 119 3.34 -3.41 19.57
CA LEU A 119 2.66 -2.27 18.98
C LEU A 119 3.46 -1.83 17.76
N ILE A 120 2.82 -1.82 16.61
CA ILE A 120 3.45 -1.44 15.36
C ILE A 120 2.68 -0.25 14.78
N LEU A 121 3.41 0.73 14.27
CA LEU A 121 2.92 1.81 13.44
C LEU A 121 3.63 1.68 12.09
N TRP A 122 2.87 1.57 11.00
CA TRP A 122 3.42 1.21 9.71
C TRP A 122 2.69 1.92 8.57
N ALA A 123 3.46 2.57 7.67
CA ALA A 123 2.96 3.02 6.39
C ALA A 123 2.95 1.82 5.43
N GLN A 124 1.76 1.25 5.19
CA GLN A 124 1.57 -0.01 4.45
C GLN A 124 1.87 0.12 2.97
N GLY A 125 1.62 1.30 2.40
CA GLY A 125 1.68 1.54 0.98
C GLY A 125 0.69 2.62 0.55
N GLY A 126 0.26 2.51 -0.68
CA GLY A 126 -0.67 3.45 -1.32
C GLY A 126 -0.48 3.45 -2.83
N MET A 127 -0.77 4.57 -3.46
CA MET A 127 -0.60 4.75 -4.90
C MET A 127 -0.52 6.24 -5.22
N GLY A 128 0.37 6.62 -6.15
CA GLY A 128 0.50 8.00 -6.55
C GLY A 128 1.01 8.16 -7.98
N VAL A 129 0.44 9.11 -8.67
CA VAL A 129 0.88 9.62 -9.97
C VAL A 129 0.59 11.11 -10.05
N ASP A 130 1.39 11.82 -10.82
CA ASP A 130 1.29 13.25 -11.02
C ASP A 130 1.70 13.59 -12.46
N TYR A 131 0.73 13.77 -13.36
CA TYR A 131 0.96 14.13 -14.74
C TYR A 131 0.43 15.54 -14.97
N ASP A 132 1.31 16.54 -15.04
CA ASP A 132 0.97 17.94 -15.11
C ASP A 132 0.49 18.41 -16.51
N ASP A 133 0.80 17.69 -17.56
CA ASP A 133 0.66 18.19 -18.93
C ASP A 133 0.08 17.13 -19.90
N VAL A 134 -1.14 16.70 -19.61
CA VAL A 134 -1.86 15.72 -20.45
C VAL A 134 -2.85 16.43 -21.37
N ARG A 135 -2.77 16.16 -22.67
CA ARG A 135 -3.75 16.66 -23.64
C ARG A 135 -5.12 16.02 -23.41
N THR A 136 -6.12 16.87 -23.27
CA THR A 136 -7.52 16.46 -23.09
C THR A 136 -8.23 16.31 -24.46
N PHE A 137 -9.43 15.76 -24.46
CA PHE A 137 -10.28 15.64 -25.66
C PHE A 137 -10.77 16.99 -26.21
N THR A 138 -10.71 18.07 -25.42
CA THR A 138 -10.99 19.43 -25.90
C THR A 138 -9.80 20.06 -26.64
N GLY A 139 -8.64 19.39 -26.64
CA GLY A 139 -7.38 19.88 -27.19
C GLY A 139 -6.57 20.76 -26.24
N SER A 140 -7.12 21.11 -25.07
CA SER A 140 -6.39 21.76 -23.98
C SER A 140 -5.43 20.79 -23.31
N ARG A 141 -4.62 21.28 -22.37
CA ARG A 141 -3.76 20.48 -21.51
C ARG A 141 -4.21 20.64 -20.07
N ASP A 142 -4.15 19.56 -19.30
CA ASP A 142 -4.66 19.51 -17.96
C ASP A 142 -3.95 18.41 -17.16
N GLU A 143 -4.29 18.23 -15.89
CA GLU A 143 -3.62 17.42 -14.92
C GLU A 143 -4.36 16.08 -14.65
N LEU A 144 -3.59 15.02 -14.46
CA LEU A 144 -4.05 13.77 -13.87
C LEU A 144 -3.22 13.49 -12.60
N TYR A 145 -3.87 13.40 -11.47
CA TYR A 145 -3.22 13.22 -10.19
C TYR A 145 -3.93 12.21 -9.30
N THR A 146 -3.19 11.39 -8.61
CA THR A 146 -3.68 10.57 -7.50
C THR A 146 -2.64 10.48 -6.41
N ASN A 147 -3.09 10.63 -5.18
CA ASN A 147 -2.32 10.38 -3.97
C ASN A 147 -3.19 9.60 -2.99
N LEU A 148 -2.94 8.31 -2.88
CA LEU A 148 -3.57 7.41 -1.93
C LEU A 148 -2.54 6.95 -0.91
N GLN A 149 -2.79 7.20 0.37
CA GLN A 149 -1.91 6.85 1.48
C GLN A 149 -2.62 5.87 2.40
N ILE A 150 -1.90 4.83 2.83
CA ILE A 150 -2.41 3.78 3.72
C ILE A 150 -1.44 3.61 4.87
N ALA A 151 -1.93 3.77 6.09
CA ALA A 151 -1.18 3.51 7.32
C ALA A 151 -1.95 2.60 8.27
N ARG A 152 -1.23 1.87 9.12
CA ARG A 152 -1.83 0.99 10.14
C ARG A 152 -1.18 1.20 11.50
N LEU A 153 -2.03 1.19 12.54
CA LEU A 153 -1.63 0.97 13.93
C LEU A 153 -2.05 -0.45 14.31
N ILE A 154 -1.10 -1.26 14.82
CA ILE A 154 -1.26 -2.70 14.96
C ILE A 154 -0.88 -3.15 16.37
N PRO A 155 -1.75 -3.04 17.39
CA PRO A 155 -1.58 -3.73 18.65
C PRO A 155 -1.65 -5.25 18.42
N THR A 156 -0.66 -5.97 18.94
CA THR A 156 -0.40 -7.38 18.68
C THR A 156 -0.16 -8.14 19.99
N ALA A 157 -0.61 -9.38 20.05
CA ALA A 157 -0.31 -10.31 21.13
C ALA A 157 0.10 -11.66 20.56
N SER A 158 1.16 -12.23 21.08
CA SER A 158 1.63 -13.59 20.81
C SER A 158 1.62 -14.44 22.06
N TYR A 159 1.19 -15.68 21.95
CA TYR A 159 1.18 -16.67 23.01
C TYR A 159 2.02 -17.88 22.62
N ARG A 160 3.10 -18.14 23.35
CA ARG A 160 3.92 -19.33 23.18
C ARG A 160 3.25 -20.52 23.90
N VAL A 161 2.63 -21.42 23.11
CA VAL A 161 1.98 -22.64 23.63
C VAL A 161 3.01 -23.61 24.19
N ASN A 162 4.13 -23.78 23.48
CA ASN A 162 5.29 -24.57 23.84
C ASN A 162 6.52 -24.12 23.02
N ASP A 163 7.64 -24.85 23.13
CA ASP A 163 8.88 -24.49 22.42
C ASP A 163 8.80 -24.60 20.90
N ARG A 164 7.73 -25.21 20.38
CA ARG A 164 7.53 -25.41 18.92
C ARG A 164 6.37 -24.61 18.35
N LEU A 165 5.36 -24.28 19.15
CA LEU A 165 4.12 -23.65 18.67
C LEU A 165 3.89 -22.31 19.36
N SER A 166 3.72 -21.28 18.54
CA SER A 166 3.22 -19.97 18.98
C SER A 166 1.96 -19.61 18.17
N LEU A 167 1.01 -18.96 18.84
CA LEU A 167 -0.20 -18.41 18.26
C LEU A 167 -0.16 -16.89 18.43
N GLY A 168 -0.72 -16.15 17.49
CA GLY A 168 -0.75 -14.71 17.58
C GLY A 168 -2.03 -14.10 17.04
N ALA A 169 -2.38 -12.94 17.57
CA ALA A 169 -3.49 -12.13 17.08
C ALA A 169 -3.12 -10.66 17.09
N SER A 170 -3.59 -9.90 16.11
CA SER A 170 -3.46 -8.45 16.10
C SER A 170 -4.74 -7.78 15.63
N LEU A 171 -4.99 -6.58 16.15
CA LEU A 171 -5.98 -5.66 15.65
C LEU A 171 -5.29 -4.72 14.65
N GLN A 172 -5.84 -4.60 13.45
CA GLN A 172 -5.32 -3.72 12.39
C GLN A 172 -6.22 -2.48 12.32
N ILE A 173 -5.74 -1.35 12.83
CA ILE A 173 -6.45 -0.07 12.74
C ILE A 173 -5.89 0.65 11.52
N GLY A 174 -6.62 0.58 10.40
CA GLY A 174 -6.24 1.19 9.13
C GLY A 174 -6.70 2.63 9.05
N ALA A 175 -5.84 3.51 8.54
CA ALA A 175 -6.16 4.88 8.16
C ALA A 175 -5.80 5.07 6.68
N VAL A 176 -6.70 5.68 5.92
CA VAL A 176 -6.54 5.96 4.49
C VAL A 176 -6.84 7.42 4.24
N ASN A 177 -6.06 8.05 3.39
CA ASN A 177 -6.34 9.38 2.83
C ASN A 177 -6.14 9.36 1.31
N MET A 178 -7.02 10.04 0.58
CA MET A 178 -7.00 10.07 -0.87
C MET A 178 -7.24 11.48 -1.39
N GLN A 179 -6.42 11.85 -2.39
CA GLN A 179 -6.62 13.01 -3.26
C GLN A 179 -6.55 12.54 -4.71
N SER A 180 -7.36 13.12 -5.59
CA SER A 180 -7.32 12.78 -7.02
C SER A 180 -7.80 13.93 -7.87
N LYS A 181 -7.14 14.14 -9.02
CA LYS A 181 -7.56 15.08 -10.05
C LYS A 181 -7.75 14.34 -11.37
N LEU A 182 -8.85 14.62 -12.03
CA LEU A 182 -9.17 14.12 -13.36
C LEU A 182 -9.54 15.33 -14.22
N PHE A 183 -8.55 15.89 -14.93
CA PHE A 183 -8.70 17.04 -15.78
C PHE A 183 -9.52 18.18 -15.11
N PRO A 184 -9.09 18.70 -13.96
CA PRO A 184 -9.89 19.59 -13.11
C PRO A 184 -10.30 20.91 -13.78
N GLU A 185 -9.52 21.38 -14.75
CA GLU A 185 -9.80 22.62 -15.48
C GLU A 185 -10.59 22.38 -16.78
N THR A 186 -10.88 21.11 -17.14
CA THR A 186 -11.53 20.73 -18.40
C THR A 186 -13.05 20.57 -18.20
N TYR A 187 -13.83 21.14 -19.12
CA TYR A 187 -15.26 20.97 -19.25
C TYR A 187 -15.65 20.76 -20.71
N SER A 188 -16.66 19.94 -20.97
CA SER A 188 -17.32 19.83 -22.27
C SER A 188 -18.80 19.54 -22.11
N ALA A 189 -19.64 20.22 -22.89
CA ALA A 189 -21.09 20.01 -22.91
C ALA A 189 -21.52 18.70 -23.65
N GLY A 190 -20.60 17.77 -23.77
CA GLY A 190 -20.87 16.48 -24.41
C GLY A 190 -21.15 16.58 -25.93
N PRO A 191 -21.54 15.45 -26.55
CA PRO A 191 -21.85 15.39 -27.99
C PRO A 191 -23.08 16.17 -28.39
N ASP A 192 -24.05 16.40 -27.48
CA ASP A 192 -25.27 17.15 -27.76
C ASP A 192 -25.05 18.68 -27.70
N GLY A 193 -23.93 19.14 -27.14
CA GLY A 193 -23.57 20.55 -26.98
C GLY A 193 -24.43 21.31 -25.97
N ILE A 194 -25.23 20.63 -25.14
CA ILE A 194 -26.16 21.22 -24.18
C ILE A 194 -25.58 21.18 -22.77
N PRO A 195 -25.08 22.30 -22.20
CA PRO A 195 -24.56 22.32 -20.86
C PRO A 195 -25.55 21.82 -19.79
N GLY A 196 -25.12 20.90 -18.94
CA GLY A 196 -25.95 20.33 -17.86
C GLY A 196 -26.78 19.13 -18.30
N SER A 197 -26.58 18.62 -19.50
CA SER A 197 -27.12 17.33 -19.93
C SER A 197 -26.35 16.17 -19.27
N GLY A 198 -26.84 14.96 -19.39
CA GLY A 198 -26.23 13.81 -18.69
C GLY A 198 -24.95 13.26 -19.32
N ASP A 199 -24.50 13.82 -20.46
CA ASP A 199 -23.32 13.42 -21.22
C ASP A 199 -22.17 14.43 -21.15
N ASP A 200 -22.31 15.47 -20.29
CA ASP A 200 -21.23 16.41 -20.02
C ASP A 200 -20.01 15.70 -19.42
N PHE A 201 -18.84 16.11 -19.88
CA PHE A 201 -17.62 15.85 -19.12
C PHE A 201 -17.37 16.99 -18.15
N VAL A 202 -17.21 16.65 -16.87
CA VAL A 202 -16.91 17.60 -15.80
C VAL A 202 -15.57 17.26 -15.16
N GLY A 203 -14.63 18.21 -15.20
CA GLY A 203 -13.35 18.07 -14.52
C GLY A 203 -13.55 17.92 -13.01
N MET A 204 -12.75 17.05 -12.40
CA MET A 204 -12.90 16.64 -10.99
C MET A 204 -11.64 16.90 -10.19
N HIS A 205 -11.79 17.47 -8.99
CA HIS A 205 -10.76 17.51 -7.96
C HIS A 205 -11.32 17.00 -6.63
N LEU A 206 -10.89 15.81 -6.23
CA LEU A 206 -11.19 15.20 -4.94
C LEU A 206 -10.07 15.55 -3.96
N ARG A 207 -10.41 16.17 -2.82
CA ARG A 207 -9.45 16.62 -1.79
C ARG A 207 -9.71 15.95 -0.47
N ASP A 208 -8.65 15.40 0.14
CA ASP A 208 -8.57 14.97 1.54
C ASP A 208 -9.73 14.06 1.99
N VAL A 209 -10.15 13.15 1.12
CA VAL A 209 -11.16 12.16 1.50
C VAL A 209 -10.47 11.05 2.26
N GLY A 210 -10.62 11.09 3.59
CA GLY A 210 -9.99 10.15 4.49
C GLY A 210 -10.97 9.31 5.27
N GLY A 211 -10.45 8.22 5.87
CA GLY A 211 -11.24 7.35 6.71
C GLY A 211 -10.41 6.35 7.48
N THR A 212 -11.09 5.67 8.40
CA THR A 212 -10.50 4.61 9.22
C THR A 212 -11.34 3.36 9.16
N GLY A 213 -10.70 2.21 9.39
CA GLY A 213 -11.36 0.92 9.47
C GLY A 213 -10.57 -0.05 10.33
N TYR A 214 -11.17 -1.20 10.61
CA TYR A 214 -10.62 -2.20 11.51
C TYR A 214 -10.61 -3.57 10.84
N ALA A 215 -9.56 -4.35 11.12
CA ALA A 215 -9.46 -5.74 10.74
C ALA A 215 -8.77 -6.54 11.84
N GLY A 216 -8.90 -7.87 11.79
CA GLY A 216 -8.16 -8.79 12.64
C GLY A 216 -7.16 -9.60 11.83
N ARG A 217 -5.94 -9.80 12.35
CA ARG A 217 -4.99 -10.76 11.82
C ARG A 217 -4.76 -11.86 12.85
N LEU A 218 -4.83 -13.11 12.39
CA LEU A 218 -4.46 -14.30 13.18
C LEU A 218 -3.22 -14.92 12.57
N GLY A 219 -2.38 -15.50 13.40
CA GLY A 219 -1.15 -16.14 12.97
C GLY A 219 -0.82 -17.40 13.76
N VAL A 220 -0.14 -18.31 13.07
CA VAL A 220 0.44 -19.52 13.64
C VAL A 220 1.90 -19.56 13.21
N PHE A 221 2.78 -19.88 14.16
CA PHE A 221 4.19 -20.16 13.92
C PHE A 221 4.51 -21.52 14.50
N TYR A 222 5.08 -22.41 13.70
CA TYR A 222 5.40 -23.76 14.09
C TYR A 222 6.83 -24.16 13.74
N ARG A 223 7.64 -24.46 14.75
CA ARG A 223 8.99 -25.01 14.59
C ARG A 223 8.90 -26.53 14.42
N VAL A 224 8.96 -26.96 13.16
CA VAL A 224 8.92 -28.40 12.80
C VAL A 224 10.16 -29.11 13.33
N SER A 225 11.34 -28.48 13.18
CA SER A 225 12.64 -28.93 13.67
C SER A 225 13.53 -27.72 13.97
N ASP A 226 14.75 -27.96 14.44
CA ASP A 226 15.74 -26.89 14.66
C ASP A 226 16.15 -26.17 13.36
N ARG A 227 15.78 -26.70 12.20
CA ARG A 227 16.12 -26.16 10.88
C ARG A 227 14.92 -25.67 10.09
N LEU A 228 13.71 -26.11 10.40
CA LEU A 228 12.51 -25.82 9.60
C LEU A 228 11.43 -25.19 10.46
N ASN A 229 11.03 -23.98 10.08
CA ASN A 229 9.86 -23.29 10.61
C ASN A 229 8.79 -23.15 9.53
N LEU A 230 7.54 -23.18 9.94
CA LEU A 230 6.37 -22.88 9.13
C LEU A 230 5.58 -21.74 9.74
N GLY A 231 5.00 -20.90 8.90
CA GLY A 231 4.13 -19.81 9.32
C GLY A 231 2.85 -19.81 8.49
N ILE A 232 1.72 -19.48 9.12
CA ILE A 232 0.44 -19.27 8.44
C ILE A 232 -0.21 -18.04 9.04
N THR A 233 -0.80 -17.18 8.21
CA THR A 233 -1.56 -16.02 8.68
C THR A 233 -2.79 -15.77 7.82
N TYR A 234 -3.79 -15.15 8.45
CA TYR A 234 -4.99 -14.65 7.80
C TYR A 234 -5.32 -13.26 8.34
N LEU A 235 -5.53 -12.31 7.42
CA LEU A 235 -5.99 -10.94 7.68
C LEU A 235 -7.41 -10.80 7.12
N SER A 236 -8.34 -10.33 7.93
CA SER A 236 -9.69 -10.01 7.45
C SER A 236 -9.69 -8.71 6.63
N GLU A 237 -10.71 -8.52 5.81
CA GLU A 237 -10.93 -7.28 5.08
C GLU A 237 -11.06 -6.09 6.05
N THR A 238 -10.54 -4.93 5.62
CA THR A 238 -10.69 -3.66 6.36
C THR A 238 -11.61 -2.75 5.56
N ASN A 239 -12.87 -2.69 5.96
CA ASN A 239 -13.83 -1.76 5.38
C ASN A 239 -13.52 -0.34 5.87
N ILE A 240 -13.20 0.55 4.94
CA ILE A 240 -12.85 1.94 5.23
C ILE A 240 -14.06 2.84 4.95
N ARG A 241 -14.49 3.58 5.98
CA ARG A 241 -15.49 4.61 5.78
C ARG A 241 -14.79 5.94 5.51
N MET A 242 -14.79 6.35 4.25
CA MET A 242 -14.12 7.57 3.79
C MET A 242 -15.10 8.72 3.65
N ASP A 243 -15.05 9.64 4.59
CA ASP A 243 -15.93 10.81 4.72
C ASP A 243 -15.08 12.07 4.94
N GLY A 244 -15.68 13.25 4.77
CA GLY A 244 -15.12 14.52 5.29
C GLY A 244 -14.24 15.30 4.34
N GLY A 245 -13.98 14.80 3.11
CA GLY A 245 -13.25 15.54 2.08
C GLY A 245 -14.14 16.51 1.28
N GLN A 246 -13.55 17.05 0.22
CA GLN A 246 -14.19 17.95 -0.73
C GLN A 246 -14.13 17.35 -2.14
N LEU A 247 -15.24 17.47 -2.88
CA LEU A 247 -15.32 17.20 -4.31
C LEU A 247 -15.58 18.53 -5.03
N MET A 248 -14.64 18.99 -5.82
CA MET A 248 -14.81 20.11 -6.71
C MET A 248 -15.08 19.60 -8.13
N LEU A 249 -16.14 20.10 -8.75
CA LEU A 249 -16.50 19.82 -10.14
C LEU A 249 -16.49 21.10 -10.95
N ASN A 250 -15.84 21.08 -12.11
CA ASN A 250 -15.86 22.16 -13.09
C ASN A 250 -17.12 21.99 -13.98
N LEU A 251 -18.10 22.85 -13.78
CA LEU A 251 -19.37 22.81 -14.57
C LEU A 251 -19.33 23.77 -15.76
N GLY A 252 -18.15 24.19 -16.22
CA GLY A 252 -17.96 25.09 -17.33
C GLY A 252 -18.18 26.57 -17.00
N ILE A 253 -19.30 26.91 -16.40
CA ILE A 253 -19.63 28.28 -15.99
C ILE A 253 -19.10 28.64 -14.59
N ALA A 254 -18.90 27.63 -13.75
CA ALA A 254 -18.36 27.78 -12.38
C ALA A 254 -17.81 26.44 -11.87
N SER A 255 -16.82 26.52 -11.00
CA SER A 255 -16.39 25.38 -10.19
C SER A 255 -17.21 25.30 -8.90
N VAL A 256 -17.83 24.16 -8.65
CA VAL A 256 -18.70 23.92 -7.49
C VAL A 256 -18.06 22.93 -6.55
N THR A 257 -17.99 23.29 -5.27
CA THR A 257 -17.41 22.44 -4.23
C THR A 257 -18.52 21.81 -3.40
N TYR A 258 -18.43 20.50 -3.23
CA TYR A 258 -19.33 19.65 -2.45
C TYR A 258 -18.58 19.03 -1.27
N LYS A 259 -19.29 18.67 -0.21
CA LYS A 259 -18.77 17.70 0.76
C LYS A 259 -18.70 16.33 0.12
N ALA A 260 -17.53 15.70 0.19
CA ALA A 260 -17.26 14.43 -0.46
C ALA A 260 -17.43 13.23 0.48
N LYS A 261 -17.88 12.12 -0.10
CA LYS A 261 -17.83 10.78 0.47
C LYS A 261 -17.40 9.80 -0.60
N LEU A 262 -16.54 8.84 -0.22
CA LEU A 262 -16.12 7.76 -1.09
C LEU A 262 -16.66 6.44 -0.56
N LYS A 263 -17.26 5.63 -1.42
CA LYS A 263 -17.83 4.31 -1.13
C LYS A 263 -17.22 3.25 -2.02
N GLY A 264 -17.23 2.00 -1.57
CA GLY A 264 -16.76 0.85 -2.36
C GLY A 264 -15.25 0.65 -2.30
N PHE A 265 -14.52 1.33 -1.40
CA PHE A 265 -13.11 1.11 -1.15
C PHE A 265 -12.88 0.39 0.16
N ALA A 266 -12.10 -0.68 0.12
CA ALA A 266 -11.66 -1.44 1.28
C ALA A 266 -10.17 -1.82 1.13
N LEU A 267 -9.53 -2.26 2.20
CA LEU A 267 -8.25 -2.96 2.11
C LEU A 267 -8.53 -4.46 2.13
N PRO A 268 -7.86 -5.25 1.27
CA PRO A 268 -8.22 -6.64 1.03
C PRO A 268 -7.97 -7.54 2.23
N ARG A 269 -8.70 -8.64 2.28
CA ARG A 269 -8.32 -9.79 3.09
C ARG A 269 -7.16 -10.51 2.44
N GLU A 270 -6.33 -11.13 3.29
CA GLU A 270 -5.11 -11.80 2.86
C GLU A 270 -4.98 -13.15 3.59
N ALA A 271 -4.44 -14.13 2.90
CA ALA A 271 -4.00 -15.39 3.50
C ALA A 271 -2.57 -15.67 3.04
N GLU A 272 -1.72 -16.13 3.95
CA GLU A 272 -0.32 -16.37 3.64
C GLU A 272 0.19 -17.62 4.35
N ILE A 273 0.99 -18.41 3.65
CA ILE A 273 1.72 -19.54 4.17
C ILE A 273 3.18 -19.44 3.74
N GLY A 274 4.09 -19.79 4.62
CA GLY A 274 5.49 -19.77 4.29
C GLY A 274 6.34 -20.69 5.14
N MET A 275 7.60 -20.77 4.73
CA MET A 275 8.61 -21.57 5.38
C MET A 275 9.95 -20.86 5.51
N SER A 276 10.69 -21.18 6.56
CA SER A 276 12.08 -20.78 6.77
C SER A 276 12.91 -22.02 7.03
N TYR A 277 13.88 -22.29 6.16
CA TYR A 277 14.76 -23.47 6.26
C TYR A 277 16.22 -23.08 6.43
N MET A 278 16.81 -23.48 7.55
CA MET A 278 18.23 -23.30 7.84
C MET A 278 19.05 -24.44 7.21
N VAL A 279 19.59 -24.16 6.03
CA VAL A 279 20.45 -25.11 5.30
C VAL A 279 21.73 -25.38 6.08
N SER A 280 22.32 -24.33 6.64
CA SER A 280 23.49 -24.38 7.54
C SER A 280 23.40 -23.24 8.57
N PRO A 281 24.26 -23.20 9.60
CA PRO A 281 24.29 -22.08 10.56
C PRO A 281 24.57 -20.71 9.93
N MET A 282 25.06 -20.68 8.70
CA MET A 282 25.36 -19.45 7.96
C MET A 282 24.42 -19.19 6.78
N PHE A 283 23.53 -20.12 6.45
CA PHE A 283 22.69 -20.00 5.26
C PHE A 283 21.24 -20.44 5.54
N ARG A 284 20.29 -19.53 5.28
CA ARG A 284 18.87 -19.75 5.39
C ARG A 284 18.17 -19.46 4.07
N LEU A 285 17.17 -20.25 3.75
CA LEU A 285 16.21 -20.02 2.67
C LEU A 285 14.84 -19.76 3.27
N VAL A 286 14.10 -18.85 2.65
CA VAL A 286 12.71 -18.53 3.01
C VAL A 286 11.85 -18.52 1.76
N ALA A 287 10.59 -18.92 1.88
CA ALA A 287 9.63 -18.91 0.78
C ALA A 287 8.23 -18.73 1.32
N ASP A 288 7.47 -17.81 0.72
CA ASP A 288 6.09 -17.51 1.09
C ASP A 288 5.19 -17.51 -0.15
N ILE A 289 3.93 -17.90 0.06
CA ILE A 289 2.84 -17.76 -0.90
C ILE A 289 1.75 -16.96 -0.21
N ARG A 290 1.37 -15.82 -0.81
CA ARG A 290 0.32 -14.93 -0.30
C ARG A 290 -0.80 -14.80 -1.32
N TRP A 291 -2.03 -14.95 -0.87
CA TRP A 291 -3.24 -14.62 -1.60
C TRP A 291 -3.81 -13.31 -1.08
N ILE A 292 -4.13 -12.39 -1.99
CA ILE A 292 -4.68 -11.07 -1.71
C ILE A 292 -5.99 -10.92 -2.51
N ASP A 293 -7.10 -10.70 -1.82
CA ASP A 293 -8.43 -10.57 -2.44
C ASP A 293 -8.74 -9.11 -2.80
N TRP A 294 -8.03 -8.58 -3.81
CA TRP A 294 -8.34 -7.27 -4.36
C TRP A 294 -9.72 -7.21 -5.00
N ALA A 295 -10.25 -8.34 -5.47
CA ALA A 295 -11.56 -8.42 -6.12
C ALA A 295 -12.72 -7.98 -5.21
N SER A 296 -12.65 -8.30 -3.91
CA SER A 296 -13.65 -7.84 -2.95
C SER A 296 -13.44 -6.39 -2.50
N ALA A 297 -12.20 -5.88 -2.54
CA ALA A 297 -11.81 -4.61 -1.94
C ALA A 297 -11.85 -3.42 -2.91
N VAL A 298 -11.59 -3.67 -4.21
CA VAL A 298 -11.43 -2.62 -5.24
C VAL A 298 -12.18 -3.03 -6.52
N ASP A 299 -13.50 -3.13 -6.43
CA ASP A 299 -14.38 -3.46 -7.56
C ASP A 299 -14.92 -2.20 -8.24
N GLU A 300 -15.76 -1.44 -7.54
CA GLU A 300 -16.31 -0.16 -7.98
C GLU A 300 -16.17 0.87 -6.85
N VAL A 301 -15.66 2.04 -7.19
CA VAL A 301 -15.50 3.14 -6.24
C VAL A 301 -16.39 4.30 -6.67
N THR A 302 -17.29 4.75 -5.78
CA THR A 302 -18.20 5.85 -6.03
C THR A 302 -17.88 7.04 -5.16
N VAL A 303 -17.58 8.18 -5.79
CA VAL A 303 -17.46 9.48 -5.15
C VAL A 303 -18.81 10.16 -5.16
N ARG A 304 -19.32 10.56 -4.00
CA ARG A 304 -20.58 11.29 -3.83
C ARG A 304 -20.33 12.67 -3.30
N GLY A 305 -20.91 13.68 -3.97
CA GLY A 305 -20.99 15.05 -3.48
C GLY A 305 -22.30 15.32 -2.75
N SER A 306 -22.27 16.26 -1.84
CA SER A 306 -23.45 16.79 -1.15
C SER A 306 -23.19 18.21 -0.65
N GLN A 307 -24.25 18.98 -0.38
CA GLN A 307 -24.15 20.34 0.17
C GLN A 307 -23.23 21.23 -0.69
N PRO A 308 -23.60 21.53 -1.94
CA PRO A 308 -22.82 22.42 -2.80
C PRO A 308 -22.68 23.80 -2.19
N ASN A 309 -21.53 24.45 -2.41
CA ASN A 309 -21.26 25.82 -1.95
C ASN A 309 -21.97 26.89 -2.77
N LEU A 310 -22.53 26.54 -3.93
CA LEU A 310 -23.31 27.40 -4.80
C LEU A 310 -24.67 26.76 -5.07
N ALA A 311 -25.68 27.57 -5.36
CA ALA A 311 -26.99 27.10 -5.80
C ALA A 311 -26.88 26.59 -7.25
N VAL A 312 -26.87 25.27 -7.41
CA VAL A 312 -26.79 24.57 -8.71
C VAL A 312 -27.86 23.50 -8.84
N PRO A 313 -28.28 23.12 -10.06
CA PRO A 313 -29.25 22.06 -10.27
C PRO A 313 -28.81 20.72 -9.69
N ILE A 314 -27.52 20.36 -9.83
CA ILE A 314 -26.95 19.10 -9.36
C ILE A 314 -26.60 19.24 -7.87
N GLN A 315 -27.47 18.74 -6.99
CA GLN A 315 -27.27 18.84 -5.54
C GLN A 315 -26.43 17.67 -4.96
N THR A 316 -26.47 16.51 -5.60
CA THR A 316 -25.84 15.27 -5.13
C THR A 316 -25.19 14.52 -6.29
N PRO A 317 -24.07 15.03 -6.84
CA PRO A 317 -23.38 14.32 -7.93
C PRO A 317 -22.83 12.98 -7.43
N GLU A 318 -22.86 11.96 -8.31
CA GLU A 318 -22.26 10.65 -8.10
C GLU A 318 -21.37 10.31 -9.31
N LEU A 319 -20.11 10.00 -9.04
CA LEU A 319 -19.13 9.58 -10.03
C LEU A 319 -18.65 8.18 -9.65
N THR A 320 -18.91 7.19 -10.49
CA THR A 320 -18.55 5.79 -10.25
C THR A 320 -17.41 5.38 -11.18
N PHE A 321 -16.34 4.88 -10.59
CA PHE A 321 -15.17 4.34 -11.28
C PHE A 321 -15.17 2.83 -11.13
N LYS A 322 -15.23 2.12 -12.25
CA LYS A 322 -15.11 0.66 -12.29
C LYS A 322 -13.64 0.29 -12.36
N LEU A 323 -13.13 -0.33 -11.34
CA LEU A 323 -11.73 -0.77 -11.26
C LEU A 323 -11.60 -2.28 -11.49
N LYS A 324 -12.57 -3.09 -11.03
CA LYS A 324 -12.73 -4.52 -11.31
C LYS A 324 -11.45 -5.33 -11.07
N TRP A 325 -10.70 -4.95 -10.02
CA TRP A 325 -9.46 -5.66 -9.69
C TRP A 325 -9.74 -7.14 -9.43
N LYS A 326 -8.71 -7.97 -9.63
CA LYS A 326 -8.77 -9.43 -9.48
C LYS A 326 -8.00 -9.87 -8.25
N GLU A 327 -8.25 -11.08 -7.80
CA GLU A 327 -7.40 -11.74 -6.83
C GLU A 327 -5.94 -11.77 -7.30
N GLN A 328 -5.02 -11.60 -6.36
CA GLN A 328 -3.59 -11.61 -6.63
C GLN A 328 -2.91 -12.72 -5.85
N TRP A 329 -2.11 -13.52 -6.54
CA TRP A 329 -1.19 -14.47 -5.94
C TRP A 329 0.22 -13.92 -5.99
N VAL A 330 0.88 -13.92 -4.83
CA VAL A 330 2.24 -13.43 -4.66
C VAL A 330 3.12 -14.57 -4.21
N TYR A 331 4.25 -14.73 -4.87
CA TYR A 331 5.30 -15.71 -4.55
C TYR A 331 6.56 -14.96 -4.15
N ALA A 332 7.03 -15.18 -2.95
CA ALA A 332 8.24 -14.57 -2.40
C ALA A 332 9.29 -15.62 -2.09
N LEU A 333 10.51 -15.36 -2.49
CA LEU A 333 11.67 -16.22 -2.21
C LEU A 333 12.81 -15.36 -1.65
N GLY A 334 13.47 -15.84 -0.63
CA GLY A 334 14.60 -15.15 -0.01
C GLY A 334 15.73 -16.07 0.42
N ALA A 335 16.94 -15.53 0.43
CA ALA A 335 18.14 -16.17 0.92
C ALA A 335 18.87 -15.23 1.88
N GLU A 336 19.28 -15.73 3.05
CA GLU A 336 20.01 -14.98 4.08
C GLU A 336 21.34 -15.68 4.36
N PHE A 337 22.46 -14.94 4.25
CA PHE A 337 23.83 -15.39 4.52
C PHE A 337 24.41 -14.65 5.70
N VAL A 338 24.74 -15.34 6.78
CA VAL A 338 25.37 -14.79 7.98
C VAL A 338 26.89 -14.90 7.86
N LEU A 339 27.57 -13.76 7.76
CA LEU A 339 29.02 -13.66 7.64
C LEU A 339 29.63 -13.17 8.96
N LYS A 340 30.65 -13.90 9.46
CA LYS A 340 31.40 -13.53 10.69
C LYS A 340 30.48 -13.21 11.89
N ARG A 341 29.28 -13.81 11.98
CA ARG A 341 28.25 -13.65 13.02
C ARG A 341 27.74 -12.21 13.24
N LYS A 342 28.11 -11.26 12.40
CA LYS A 342 27.75 -9.82 12.55
C LYS A 342 27.20 -9.20 11.28
N HIS A 343 27.59 -9.71 10.13
CA HIS A 343 27.16 -9.21 8.83
C HIS A 343 26.21 -10.20 8.19
N ILE A 344 25.12 -9.70 7.68
CA ILE A 344 24.08 -10.53 7.06
C ILE A 344 23.83 -9.96 5.67
N LEU A 345 23.95 -10.81 4.65
CA LEU A 345 23.57 -10.48 3.28
C LEU A 345 22.26 -11.18 2.96
N ARG A 346 21.38 -10.48 2.26
CA ARG A 346 20.08 -10.99 1.83
C ARG A 346 19.87 -10.78 0.35
N PHE A 347 19.18 -11.71 -0.26
CA PHE A 347 18.76 -11.67 -1.65
C PHE A 347 17.31 -12.12 -1.69
N GLY A 348 16.49 -11.44 -2.46
CA GLY A 348 15.09 -11.81 -2.57
C GLY A 348 14.54 -11.61 -3.97
N PHE A 349 13.47 -12.32 -4.22
CA PHE A 349 12.64 -12.22 -5.41
C PHE A 349 11.18 -12.24 -4.99
N ASN A 350 10.39 -11.33 -5.57
CA ASN A 350 8.95 -11.27 -5.39
C ASN A 350 8.27 -11.26 -6.76
N HIS A 351 7.23 -12.08 -6.90
CA HIS A 351 6.38 -12.08 -8.08
C HIS A 351 4.92 -12.07 -7.64
N GLY A 352 4.22 -10.97 -7.94
CA GLY A 352 2.77 -10.83 -7.74
C GLY A 352 2.06 -10.73 -9.09
N ALA A 353 1.14 -11.63 -9.39
CA ALA A 353 0.34 -11.55 -10.60
C ALA A 353 -0.42 -10.21 -10.65
N ASN A 354 -0.49 -9.59 -11.84
CA ASN A 354 -1.16 -8.30 -12.03
C ASN A 354 -2.66 -8.38 -11.62
N PRO A 355 -3.11 -7.63 -10.60
CA PRO A 355 -4.51 -7.63 -10.21
C PRO A 355 -5.39 -6.71 -11.06
N VAL A 356 -4.81 -5.80 -11.87
CA VAL A 356 -5.53 -4.80 -12.66
C VAL A 356 -5.91 -5.37 -14.01
N PRO A 357 -7.22 -5.54 -14.33
CA PRO A 357 -7.64 -5.98 -15.66
C PRO A 357 -7.31 -4.93 -16.71
N ASN A 358 -6.79 -5.35 -17.86
CA ASN A 358 -6.45 -4.41 -18.92
C ASN A 358 -7.63 -3.54 -19.37
N SER A 359 -8.87 -4.08 -19.36
CA SER A 359 -10.08 -3.33 -19.74
C SER A 359 -10.44 -2.20 -18.76
N TYR A 360 -9.89 -2.19 -17.55
CA TYR A 360 -10.13 -1.21 -16.50
C TYR A 360 -8.82 -0.55 -16.02
N LEU A 361 -7.75 -0.69 -16.80
CA LEU A 361 -6.49 -0.02 -16.52
C LEU A 361 -6.68 1.50 -16.60
N SER A 362 -6.29 2.19 -15.55
CA SER A 362 -6.34 3.65 -15.45
C SER A 362 -4.94 4.21 -15.16
N PRO A 363 -4.54 5.32 -15.79
CA PRO A 363 -3.30 6.01 -15.46
C PRO A 363 -3.29 6.54 -14.01
N LEU A 364 -4.46 6.76 -13.41
CA LEU A 364 -4.60 7.21 -12.02
C LEU A 364 -4.30 6.10 -10.98
N PHE A 365 -4.37 4.81 -11.40
CA PHE A 365 -4.20 3.66 -10.49
C PHE A 365 -3.31 2.57 -11.13
N PRO A 366 -2.00 2.82 -11.33
CA PRO A 366 -1.09 1.92 -12.04
C PRO A 366 -0.58 0.74 -11.19
N GLY A 367 -1.46 0.01 -10.51
CA GLY A 367 -1.13 -1.07 -9.58
C GLY A 367 -0.73 -2.41 -10.23
N HIS A 368 -0.03 -2.39 -11.39
CA HIS A 368 0.25 -3.56 -12.21
C HIS A 368 1.72 -4.00 -12.25
N VAL A 369 2.54 -3.58 -11.28
CA VAL A 369 3.90 -4.13 -11.12
C VAL A 369 3.82 -5.59 -10.69
N GLU A 370 4.67 -6.44 -11.27
CA GLU A 370 4.62 -7.89 -11.03
C GLU A 370 5.89 -8.45 -10.39
N GLN A 371 7.06 -7.91 -10.69
CA GLN A 371 8.32 -8.54 -10.32
C GLN A 371 9.29 -7.56 -9.64
N HIS A 372 9.94 -8.06 -8.58
CA HIS A 372 10.94 -7.31 -7.83
C HIS A 372 12.14 -8.20 -7.54
N LEU A 373 13.33 -7.60 -7.65
CA LEU A 373 14.59 -8.14 -7.17
C LEU A 373 15.01 -7.34 -5.95
N THR A 374 15.51 -8.00 -4.91
CA THR A 374 15.90 -7.31 -3.68
C THR A 374 17.28 -7.71 -3.20
N LEU A 375 17.97 -6.75 -2.59
CA LEU A 375 19.23 -6.94 -1.88
C LEU A 375 19.08 -6.38 -0.47
N GLY A 376 19.64 -7.06 0.52
CA GLY A 376 19.61 -6.62 1.91
C GLY A 376 20.98 -6.77 2.58
N TYR A 377 21.26 -5.87 3.51
CA TYR A 377 22.43 -5.93 4.38
C TYR A 377 22.01 -5.68 5.82
N GLY A 378 22.44 -6.54 6.73
CA GLY A 378 22.28 -6.40 8.18
C GLY A 378 23.61 -6.34 8.90
N HIS A 379 23.70 -5.51 9.93
CA HIS A 379 24.84 -5.48 10.84
C HIS A 379 24.39 -5.34 12.27
N SER A 380 24.86 -6.24 13.14
CA SER A 380 24.54 -6.21 14.56
C SER A 380 25.79 -5.93 15.41
N TRP A 381 25.67 -4.97 16.35
CA TRP A 381 26.72 -4.65 17.32
C TRP A 381 26.11 -4.44 18.72
N ASN A 382 26.50 -5.28 19.66
CA ASN A 382 25.94 -5.28 21.02
C ASN A 382 24.40 -5.42 20.99
N ARG A 383 23.71 -4.35 21.39
CA ARG A 383 22.24 -4.27 21.46
C ARG A 383 21.60 -3.61 20.25
N PHE A 384 22.40 -3.08 19.33
CA PHE A 384 21.92 -2.40 18.12
C PHE A 384 22.01 -3.30 16.90
N SER A 385 21.08 -3.12 15.99
CA SER A 385 21.14 -3.67 14.64
C SER A 385 20.77 -2.60 13.62
N LEU A 386 21.51 -2.57 12.51
CA LEU A 386 21.23 -1.78 11.32
C LEU A 386 20.82 -2.74 10.23
N ASP A 387 19.71 -2.47 9.56
CA ASP A 387 19.28 -3.19 8.38
C ASP A 387 19.04 -2.21 7.23
N LEU A 388 19.57 -2.55 6.08
CA LEU A 388 19.40 -1.84 4.80
C LEU A 388 18.79 -2.80 3.79
N ALA A 389 17.93 -2.30 2.91
CA ALA A 389 17.51 -3.05 1.74
C ALA A 389 17.35 -2.13 0.53
N TRP A 390 17.59 -2.70 -0.63
CA TRP A 390 17.30 -2.12 -1.92
C TRP A 390 16.35 -3.06 -2.66
N GLU A 391 15.26 -2.50 -3.13
CA GLU A 391 14.25 -3.17 -3.93
C GLU A 391 14.23 -2.55 -5.32
N HIS A 392 14.20 -3.38 -6.34
CA HIS A 392 14.17 -2.98 -7.74
C HIS A 392 13.00 -3.65 -8.44
N SER A 393 12.00 -2.86 -8.86
CA SER A 393 10.89 -3.35 -9.67
C SER A 393 11.28 -3.45 -11.13
N LEU A 394 10.82 -4.50 -11.80
CA LEU A 394 11.03 -4.65 -13.24
C LEU A 394 9.95 -3.90 -14.02
N LYS A 395 10.29 -3.49 -15.25
CA LYS A 395 9.36 -2.79 -16.15
C LYS A 395 8.12 -3.65 -16.40
N ASN A 396 6.94 -3.03 -16.25
CA ASN A 396 5.70 -3.62 -16.71
C ASN A 396 4.89 -2.59 -17.54
N LYS A 397 4.30 -3.04 -18.63
CA LYS A 397 3.51 -2.23 -19.56
C LYS A 397 2.16 -2.90 -19.79
N ALA A 398 1.09 -2.15 -19.58
CA ALA A 398 -0.27 -2.60 -19.82
C ALA A 398 -1.02 -1.63 -20.72
N THR A 399 -1.94 -2.13 -21.54
CA THR A 399 -2.72 -1.34 -22.48
C THR A 399 -4.20 -1.61 -22.29
N ASN A 400 -4.99 -0.56 -22.10
CA ASN A 400 -6.44 -0.62 -22.06
C ASN A 400 -7.01 -0.53 -23.47
N ARG A 401 -7.69 -1.59 -23.94
CA ARG A 401 -8.30 -1.67 -25.26
C ARG A 401 -9.83 -1.57 -25.22
N ASN A 402 -10.40 -1.24 -24.06
CA ASN A 402 -11.84 -1.09 -23.93
C ASN A 402 -12.33 0.13 -24.71
N PRO A 403 -13.19 -0.03 -25.73
CA PRO A 403 -13.67 1.08 -26.55
C PRO A 403 -14.80 1.88 -25.87
N ASN A 404 -15.35 1.39 -24.75
CA ASN A 404 -16.45 2.05 -24.04
C ASN A 404 -15.94 3.27 -23.25
N PRO A 405 -16.28 4.51 -23.64
CA PRO A 405 -15.77 5.72 -22.96
C PRO A 405 -16.27 5.85 -21.51
N ALA A 406 -17.40 5.24 -21.15
CA ALA A 406 -17.90 5.23 -19.77
C ALA A 406 -17.06 4.35 -18.84
N GLU A 407 -16.28 3.41 -19.37
CA GLU A 407 -15.41 2.51 -18.61
C GLU A 407 -13.91 2.82 -18.86
N ASN A 408 -13.60 3.49 -19.95
CA ASN A 408 -12.25 3.91 -20.33
C ASN A 408 -12.27 5.36 -20.83
N PRO A 409 -12.34 6.34 -19.94
CA PRO A 409 -12.39 7.76 -20.32
C PRO A 409 -11.12 8.26 -21.02
N PHE A 410 -10.03 7.47 -20.99
CA PHE A 410 -8.76 7.80 -21.63
C PHE A 410 -8.66 7.28 -23.08
N GLY A 411 -9.70 6.61 -23.57
CA GLY A 411 -9.81 6.05 -24.90
C GLY A 411 -9.13 4.70 -25.12
N PRO A 412 -9.49 3.99 -26.20
CA PRO A 412 -8.86 2.73 -26.56
C PRO A 412 -7.37 2.95 -26.84
N ASP A 413 -6.55 1.91 -26.56
CA ASP A 413 -5.09 1.91 -26.66
C ASP A 413 -4.33 2.84 -25.70
N SER A 414 -5.03 3.37 -24.67
CA SER A 414 -4.36 4.03 -23.56
C SER A 414 -3.42 3.05 -22.84
N THR A 415 -2.17 3.46 -22.66
CA THR A 415 -1.10 2.59 -22.16
C THR A 415 -0.47 3.21 -20.95
N VAL A 416 -0.29 2.40 -19.92
CA VAL A 416 0.45 2.78 -18.72
C VAL A 416 1.69 1.88 -18.61
N THR A 417 2.85 2.50 -18.48
CA THR A 417 4.12 1.81 -18.27
C THR A 417 4.66 2.17 -16.90
N VAL A 418 4.81 1.20 -16.03
CA VAL A 418 5.64 1.35 -14.83
C VAL A 418 7.06 0.97 -15.24
N ASN A 419 7.93 1.97 -15.28
CA ASN A 419 9.35 1.78 -15.58
C ASN A 419 10.06 1.18 -14.35
N PRO A 420 11.30 0.67 -14.48
CA PRO A 420 12.03 0.15 -13.33
C PRO A 420 12.16 1.18 -12.21
N GLY A 421 11.59 0.89 -11.07
CA GLY A 421 11.60 1.74 -9.88
C GLY A 421 12.53 1.20 -8.80
N ASN A 422 12.89 2.05 -7.86
CA ASN A 422 13.76 1.67 -6.75
C ASN A 422 13.13 2.06 -5.41
N VAL A 423 13.30 1.20 -4.42
CA VAL A 423 12.96 1.50 -3.02
C VAL A 423 14.21 1.26 -2.17
N LEU A 424 14.56 2.26 -1.36
CA LEU A 424 15.64 2.15 -0.38
C LEU A 424 15.03 2.07 1.02
N HIS A 425 15.41 1.06 1.77
CA HIS A 425 14.95 0.84 3.13
C HIS A 425 16.10 1.01 4.11
N LEU A 426 15.85 1.72 5.19
CA LEU A 426 16.75 1.90 6.33
C LEU A 426 16.01 1.55 7.62
N GLY A 427 16.60 0.74 8.46
CA GLY A 427 16.05 0.39 9.78
C GLY A 427 17.11 0.27 10.85
N LEU A 428 16.74 0.68 12.05
CA LEU A 428 17.52 0.54 13.27
C LEU A 428 16.71 -0.19 14.32
N SER A 429 17.34 -1.13 15.02
CA SER A 429 16.72 -1.87 16.13
C SER A 429 17.59 -1.79 17.37
N TYR A 430 16.95 -1.77 18.53
CA TYR A 430 17.60 -1.80 19.84
C TYR A 430 16.95 -2.87 20.74
N ARG A 431 17.77 -3.73 21.31
CA ARG A 431 17.37 -4.79 22.26
C ARG A 431 17.80 -4.44 23.67
N PHE A 432 16.84 -4.37 24.58
CA PHE A 432 17.07 -4.03 25.99
C PHE A 432 17.58 -5.20 26.81
#